data_e6363594a9de888664e52818a139ba82
#
_entry.id   e6363594a9de888664e52818a139ba82
#
_cell.length_a   1.000
_cell.length_b   1.000
_cell.length_c   1.000
_cell.angle_alpha   90.00
_cell.angle_beta   90.00
_cell.angle_gamma   90.00
#
_symmetry.space_group_name_H-M   'P 1'
#
loop_
_entity.id
_entity.type
_entity.pdbx_description
1 polymer ?
#
loop_
_entity_poly.entity_id
_entity_poly.type
_entity_poly.pdbx_seq_one_letter_code
_entity_poly.pdbx_strand_id
1 'polypeptide(L)'
;TELAKALAEFLFGSEEALISFDMSEFMEKHTVSKLVGAPPGYVGYDEGGELTKAVRRRPYSVVLFDEVEKAHPDVFNVLLQILEEGRLTDGQGRHVDFSNTVIIMTSNIGARDIAQTTTMGFSAQGAGGLSDKEITSRVMSELKKHFRPEFLNRVDEVVVFKSLTPEQL
;
A
#
# COMPACT_ATOMS: atom_id res chain seq x y z
N THR A 1 -5.17 -4.19 -8.04
CA THR A 1 -4.74 -5.61 -8.07
C THR A 1 -4.29 -6.06 -9.44
N GLU A 2 -5.06 -5.75 -10.48
CA GLU A 2 -4.68 -6.12 -11.86
C GLU A 2 -3.38 -5.46 -12.32
N LEU A 3 -3.15 -4.21 -11.95
CA LEU A 3 -1.90 -3.52 -12.25
C LEU A 3 -0.72 -4.19 -11.55
N ALA A 4 -0.89 -4.59 -10.28
CA ALA A 4 0.14 -5.27 -9.53
C ALA A 4 0.49 -6.64 -10.13
N LYS A 5 -0.51 -7.39 -10.58
CA LYS A 5 -0.30 -8.67 -11.29
C LYS A 5 0.46 -8.47 -12.59
N ALA A 6 0.06 -7.47 -13.37
CA ALA A 6 0.71 -7.15 -14.64
C ALA A 6 2.17 -6.73 -14.41
N LEU A 7 2.43 -5.94 -13.37
CA LEU A 7 3.77 -5.51 -13.02
C LEU A 7 4.65 -6.68 -12.57
N ALA A 8 4.10 -7.61 -11.78
CA ALA A 8 4.81 -8.81 -11.34
C ALA A 8 5.21 -9.69 -12.54
N GLU A 9 4.31 -9.87 -13.48
CA GLU A 9 4.58 -10.61 -14.71
C GLU A 9 5.65 -9.92 -15.56
N PHE A 10 5.54 -8.62 -15.73
CA PHE A 10 6.48 -7.83 -16.54
C PHE A 10 7.88 -7.82 -15.94
N LEU A 11 8.02 -7.58 -14.64
CA LEU A 11 9.32 -7.45 -13.97
C LEU A 11 9.97 -8.78 -13.63
N PHE A 12 9.18 -9.77 -13.23
CA PHE A 12 9.69 -11.03 -12.66
C PHE A 12 9.25 -12.27 -13.41
N GLY A 13 8.54 -12.08 -14.51
CA GLY A 13 8.17 -13.16 -15.44
C GLY A 13 7.00 -14.04 -15.00
N SER A 14 6.34 -13.75 -13.87
CA SER A 14 5.22 -14.54 -13.38
C SER A 14 4.30 -13.73 -12.48
N GLU A 15 2.99 -13.94 -12.61
CA GLU A 15 2.01 -13.39 -11.68
C GLU A 15 2.18 -13.93 -10.26
N GLU A 16 2.81 -15.10 -10.12
CA GLU A 16 3.11 -15.69 -8.80
C GLU A 16 4.14 -14.87 -8.01
N ALA A 17 4.84 -13.95 -8.66
CA ALA A 17 5.74 -13.01 -7.98
C ALA A 17 4.99 -11.89 -7.25
N LEU A 18 3.67 -11.88 -7.27
CA LEU A 18 2.84 -10.95 -6.50
C LEU A 18 2.54 -11.54 -5.11
N ILE A 19 2.90 -10.77 -4.08
CA ILE A 19 2.55 -11.03 -2.68
C ILE A 19 1.56 -9.94 -2.28
N SER A 20 0.34 -10.31 -1.88
CA SER A 20 -0.73 -9.35 -1.62
C SER A 20 -1.27 -9.46 -0.20
N PHE A 21 -1.45 -8.31 0.44
CA PHE A 21 -2.07 -8.21 1.77
C PHE A 21 -3.16 -7.14 1.76
N ASP A 22 -4.33 -7.51 2.26
CA ASP A 22 -5.43 -6.58 2.49
C ASP A 22 -5.30 -6.00 3.89
N MET A 23 -5.04 -4.70 3.99
CA MET A 23 -4.82 -4.04 5.27
C MET A 23 -6.07 -3.93 6.12
N SER A 24 -7.25 -4.19 5.58
CA SER A 24 -8.48 -4.30 6.38
C SER A 24 -8.44 -5.47 7.36
N GLU A 25 -7.61 -6.46 7.11
CA GLU A 25 -7.38 -7.61 8.02
C GLU A 25 -6.35 -7.29 9.13
N PHE A 26 -5.69 -6.13 9.06
CA PHE A 26 -4.63 -5.71 9.97
C PHE A 26 -4.98 -4.41 10.70
N MET A 27 -6.24 -4.26 11.08
CA MET A 27 -6.75 -3.07 11.77
C MET A 27 -6.46 -3.08 13.28
N GLU A 28 -6.22 -4.25 13.84
CA GLU A 28 -5.98 -4.41 15.28
C GLU A 28 -4.51 -4.64 15.58
N LYS A 29 -4.08 -4.16 16.73
CA LYS A 29 -2.66 -4.23 17.15
C LYS A 29 -2.09 -5.65 17.11
N HIS A 30 -2.84 -6.64 17.57
CA HIS A 30 -2.36 -8.03 17.62
C HIS A 30 -2.13 -8.63 16.24
N THR A 31 -2.74 -8.07 15.18
CA THR A 31 -2.57 -8.57 13.82
C THR A 31 -1.21 -8.25 13.22
N VAL A 32 -0.47 -7.29 13.80
CA VAL A 32 0.89 -6.96 13.34
C VAL A 32 1.81 -8.18 13.41
N SER A 33 1.64 -9.03 14.44
CA SER A 33 2.43 -10.26 14.60
C SER A 33 2.19 -11.27 13.46
N LYS A 34 1.08 -11.18 12.75
CA LYS A 34 0.82 -12.01 11.56
C LYS A 34 1.74 -11.63 10.40
N LEU A 35 2.15 -10.36 10.32
CA LEU A 35 3.06 -9.90 9.26
C LEU A 35 4.52 -10.24 9.55
N VAL A 36 4.99 -9.94 10.75
CA VAL A 36 6.40 -10.01 11.10
C VAL A 36 6.76 -11.21 11.99
N GLY A 37 5.77 -11.90 12.52
CA GLY A 37 5.95 -12.98 13.48
C GLY A 37 5.82 -12.51 14.92
N ALA A 38 5.45 -13.44 15.81
CA ALA A 38 5.33 -13.16 17.24
C ALA A 38 6.70 -13.19 17.93
N PRO A 39 6.88 -12.40 19.00
CA PRO A 39 8.08 -12.46 19.81
C PRO A 39 8.22 -13.83 20.51
N PRO A 40 9.43 -14.19 21.00
CA PRO A 40 9.63 -15.42 21.76
C PRO A 40 8.68 -15.50 22.97
N GLY A 41 8.09 -16.66 23.16
CA GLY A 41 7.15 -16.91 24.27
C GLY A 41 5.69 -16.57 23.95
N TYR A 42 5.42 -16.01 22.79
CA TYR A 42 4.04 -15.71 22.36
C TYR A 42 3.55 -16.72 21.33
N VAL A 43 2.22 -16.86 21.22
CA VAL A 43 1.57 -17.75 20.25
C VAL A 43 1.93 -17.31 18.84
N GLY A 44 2.31 -18.26 17.99
CA GLY A 44 2.69 -17.99 16.61
C GLY A 44 4.17 -17.73 16.38
N TYR A 45 5.00 -17.77 17.44
CA TYR A 45 6.44 -17.58 17.30
C TYR A 45 7.09 -18.55 16.34
N ASP A 46 6.74 -19.84 16.43
CA ASP A 46 7.30 -20.88 15.57
C ASP A 46 6.80 -20.80 14.13
N GLU A 47 5.61 -20.24 13.93
CA GLU A 47 5.00 -20.10 12.60
C GLU A 47 5.64 -18.98 11.78
N GLY A 48 6.16 -17.95 12.45
CA GLY A 48 6.73 -16.77 11.79
C GLY A 48 5.69 -15.84 11.20
N GLY A 49 6.13 -14.78 10.53
CA GLY A 49 5.25 -13.80 9.90
C GLY A 49 4.95 -14.13 8.44
N GLU A 50 3.74 -13.86 8.00
CA GLU A 50 3.31 -14.10 6.61
C GLU A 50 4.11 -13.27 5.61
N LEU A 51 4.33 -11.98 5.92
CA LEU A 51 5.10 -11.09 5.06
C LEU A 51 6.57 -11.49 5.00
N THR A 52 7.19 -11.72 6.14
CA THR A 52 8.61 -12.07 6.23
C THR A 52 8.91 -13.41 5.57
N LYS A 53 8.03 -14.40 5.73
CA LYS A 53 8.16 -15.69 5.05
C LYS A 53 8.04 -15.56 3.54
N ALA A 54 7.03 -14.82 3.09
CA ALA A 54 6.75 -14.68 1.66
C ALA A 54 7.92 -14.03 0.93
N VAL A 55 8.47 -12.95 1.48
CA VAL A 55 9.62 -12.24 0.88
C VAL A 55 10.90 -13.06 0.97
N ARG A 56 11.07 -13.81 2.06
CA ARG A 56 12.24 -14.71 2.18
C ARG A 56 12.23 -15.78 1.09
N ARG A 57 11.06 -16.32 0.75
CA ARG A 57 10.88 -17.31 -0.30
C ARG A 57 11.03 -16.71 -1.69
N ARG A 58 10.57 -15.46 -1.87
CA ARG A 58 10.63 -14.74 -3.16
C ARG A 58 11.18 -13.34 -2.97
N PRO A 59 12.51 -13.19 -2.87
CA PRO A 59 13.15 -11.88 -2.68
C PRO A 59 12.90 -10.90 -3.83
N TYR A 60 12.68 -11.43 -5.03
CA TYR A 60 12.33 -10.65 -6.23
C TYR A 60 10.82 -10.75 -6.45
N SER A 61 10.08 -9.84 -5.86
CA SER A 61 8.62 -9.86 -5.90
C SER A 61 8.02 -8.45 -5.85
N VAL A 62 6.76 -8.37 -6.22
CA VAL A 62 5.92 -7.20 -6.00
C VAL A 62 5.11 -7.45 -4.73
N VAL A 63 5.21 -6.58 -3.75
CA VAL A 63 4.44 -6.68 -2.51
C VAL A 63 3.38 -5.59 -2.51
N LEU A 64 2.13 -6.01 -2.49
CA LEU A 64 0.96 -5.13 -2.52
C LEU A 64 0.33 -5.04 -1.13
N PHE A 65 0.21 -3.81 -0.61
CA PHE A 65 -0.56 -3.52 0.59
C PHE A 65 -1.82 -2.75 0.18
N ASP A 66 -2.94 -3.46 0.14
CA ASP A 66 -4.22 -2.92 -0.31
C ASP A 66 -4.95 -2.23 0.84
N GLU A 67 -5.58 -1.09 0.56
CA GLU A 67 -6.32 -0.30 1.54
C GLU A 67 -5.48 0.10 2.77
N VAL A 68 -4.31 0.67 2.50
CA VAL A 68 -3.31 0.97 3.54
C VAL A 68 -3.82 1.92 4.63
N GLU A 69 -4.80 2.77 4.35
CA GLU A 69 -5.42 3.68 5.33
C GLU A 69 -6.15 2.95 6.46
N LYS A 70 -6.51 1.69 6.25
CA LYS A 70 -7.21 0.87 7.26
C LYS A 70 -6.26 0.19 8.24
N ALA A 71 -4.97 0.16 7.95
CA ALA A 71 -3.99 -0.53 8.78
C ALA A 71 -3.84 0.13 10.15
N HIS A 72 -3.60 -0.70 11.18
CA HIS A 72 -3.24 -0.20 12.51
C HIS A 72 -1.95 0.63 12.43
N PRO A 73 -1.80 1.68 13.26
CA PRO A 73 -0.57 2.50 13.27
C PRO A 73 0.74 1.71 13.39
N ASP A 74 0.74 0.59 14.12
CA ASP A 74 1.94 -0.24 14.24
C ASP A 74 2.33 -0.92 12.93
N VAL A 75 1.37 -1.15 12.03
CA VAL A 75 1.65 -1.65 10.67
C VAL A 75 2.37 -0.58 9.85
N PHE A 76 2.02 0.71 10.03
CA PHE A 76 2.75 1.80 9.38
C PHE A 76 4.21 1.86 9.80
N ASN A 77 4.50 1.54 11.07
CA ASN A 77 5.88 1.47 11.54
C ASN A 77 6.66 0.37 10.84
N VAL A 78 6.02 -0.77 10.58
CA VAL A 78 6.61 -1.87 9.81
C VAL A 78 6.89 -1.43 8.37
N LEU A 79 5.93 -0.81 7.72
CA LEU A 79 6.09 -0.30 6.36
C LEU A 79 7.18 0.76 6.27
N LEU A 80 7.24 1.66 7.24
CA LEU A 80 8.26 2.70 7.29
C LEU A 80 9.66 2.11 7.42
N GLN A 81 9.83 1.09 8.25
CA GLN A 81 11.10 0.38 8.39
C GLN A 81 11.55 -0.23 7.05
N ILE A 82 10.63 -0.87 6.32
CA ILE A 82 10.90 -1.43 5.00
C ILE A 82 11.36 -0.34 4.03
N LEU A 83 10.65 0.79 4.01
CA LEU A 83 10.95 1.89 3.08
C LEU A 83 12.26 2.61 3.42
N GLU A 84 12.58 2.75 4.70
CA GLU A 84 13.80 3.45 5.13
C GLU A 84 15.05 2.58 5.06
N GLU A 85 14.96 1.34 5.54
CA GLU A 85 16.12 0.47 5.70
C GLU A 85 16.25 -0.57 4.59
N GLY A 86 15.20 -0.81 3.81
CA GLY A 86 15.17 -1.86 2.80
C GLY A 86 15.18 -3.26 3.39
N ARG A 87 14.91 -3.39 4.68
CA ARG A 87 14.89 -4.67 5.41
C ARG A 87 13.93 -4.60 6.59
N LEU A 88 13.52 -5.78 7.03
CA LEU A 88 12.62 -5.94 8.17
C LEU A 88 13.17 -7.03 9.08
N THR A 89 13.16 -6.80 10.38
CA THR A 89 13.53 -7.82 11.36
C THR A 89 12.28 -8.59 11.77
N ASP A 90 12.32 -9.93 11.63
CA ASP A 90 11.19 -10.78 12.04
C ASP A 90 11.16 -11.02 13.56
N GLY A 91 10.12 -11.72 14.02
CA GLY A 91 9.95 -12.03 15.44
C GLY A 91 11.05 -12.93 16.03
N GLN A 92 11.84 -13.59 15.17
CA GLN A 92 12.96 -14.44 15.57
C GLN A 92 14.31 -13.71 15.51
N GLY A 93 14.29 -12.40 15.24
CA GLY A 93 15.49 -11.58 15.13
C GLY A 93 16.23 -11.68 13.82
N ARG A 94 15.69 -12.37 12.82
CA ARG A 94 16.31 -12.50 11.50
C ARG A 94 15.96 -11.31 10.63
N HIS A 95 16.93 -10.86 9.83
CA HIS A 95 16.71 -9.78 8.86
C HIS A 95 16.19 -10.34 7.55
N VAL A 96 15.14 -9.74 7.01
CA VAL A 96 14.58 -10.05 5.71
C VAL A 96 14.85 -8.88 4.77
N ASP A 97 15.48 -9.14 3.63
CA ASP A 97 15.86 -8.13 2.66
C ASP A 97 14.70 -7.81 1.72
N PHE A 98 14.32 -6.53 1.65
CA PHE A 98 13.27 -6.02 0.75
C PHE A 98 13.85 -5.18 -0.39
N SER A 99 15.17 -5.09 -0.53
CA SER A 99 15.80 -4.21 -1.51
C SER A 99 15.52 -4.58 -2.96
N ASN A 100 15.13 -5.83 -3.22
CA ASN A 100 14.80 -6.34 -4.55
C ASN A 100 13.29 -6.45 -4.79
N THR A 101 12.47 -5.96 -3.86
CA THR A 101 11.02 -5.96 -3.99
C THR A 101 10.53 -4.60 -4.51
N VAL A 102 9.38 -4.64 -5.16
CA VAL A 102 8.62 -3.43 -5.50
C VAL A 102 7.45 -3.34 -4.53
N ILE A 103 7.39 -2.26 -3.77
CA ILE A 103 6.34 -2.06 -2.78
C ILE A 103 5.24 -1.18 -3.40
N ILE A 104 4.02 -1.71 -3.44
CA ILE A 104 2.85 -0.99 -3.92
C ILE A 104 1.86 -0.87 -2.77
N MET A 105 1.37 0.33 -2.55
CA MET A 105 0.34 0.61 -1.55
C MET A 105 -0.85 1.25 -2.24
N THR A 106 -2.04 0.77 -1.97
CA THR A 106 -3.27 1.37 -2.49
C THR A 106 -4.04 2.06 -1.37
N SER A 107 -4.74 3.13 -1.70
CA SER A 107 -5.58 3.87 -0.77
C SER A 107 -6.79 4.42 -1.48
N ASN A 108 -7.89 4.49 -0.75
CA ASN A 108 -9.14 5.08 -1.21
C ASN A 108 -9.33 6.51 -0.66
N ILE A 109 -8.29 7.07 -0.05
CA ILE A 109 -8.32 8.41 0.52
C ILE A 109 -8.50 9.44 -0.61
N GLY A 110 -9.40 10.39 -0.39
CA GLY A 110 -9.71 11.44 -1.36
C GLY A 110 -10.80 11.09 -2.37
N ALA A 111 -11.15 9.81 -2.51
CA ALA A 111 -12.20 9.39 -3.46
C ALA A 111 -13.57 10.02 -3.14
N ARG A 112 -13.90 10.17 -1.86
CA ARG A 112 -15.15 10.80 -1.42
C ARG A 112 -15.21 12.29 -1.77
N ASP A 113 -14.10 12.99 -1.60
CA ASP A 113 -14.04 14.42 -1.92
C ASP A 113 -14.19 14.67 -3.42
N ILE A 114 -13.60 13.81 -4.24
CA ILE A 114 -13.77 13.86 -5.69
C ILE A 114 -15.22 13.59 -6.07
N ALA A 115 -15.85 12.57 -5.49
CA ALA A 115 -17.24 12.23 -5.74
C ALA A 115 -18.21 13.34 -5.28
N GLN A 116 -17.98 13.91 -4.11
CA GLN A 116 -18.81 15.01 -3.58
C GLN A 116 -18.70 16.28 -4.44
N THR A 117 -17.51 16.59 -4.91
CA THR A 117 -17.32 17.75 -5.79
C THR A 117 -18.00 17.57 -7.12
N THR A 118 -18.06 16.34 -7.63
CA THR A 118 -18.76 16.02 -8.88
C THR A 118 -20.29 16.08 -8.71
N THR A 119 -20.79 15.67 -7.54
CA THR A 119 -22.24 15.65 -7.27
C THR A 119 -22.81 16.97 -6.84
N MET A 120 -22.02 17.88 -6.28
CA MET A 120 -22.51 19.20 -5.82
C MET A 120 -22.79 20.19 -6.96
N GLY A 121 -22.69 19.76 -8.20
CA GLY A 121 -23.24 20.49 -9.34
C GLY A 121 -22.67 21.89 -9.56
N PHE A 122 -21.49 22.17 -9.09
CA PHE A 122 -20.79 23.37 -9.51
C PHE A 122 -20.20 23.23 -10.90
N SER A 123 -21.02 22.66 -11.77
CA SER A 123 -20.76 22.59 -13.20
C SER A 123 -21.12 23.92 -13.88
N ALA A 124 -20.98 25.03 -13.19
CA ALA A 124 -21.35 26.30 -13.78
C ALA A 124 -20.38 26.79 -14.88
N GLN A 125 -19.28 26.14 -15.10
CA GLN A 125 -18.38 26.57 -16.16
C GLN A 125 -17.58 25.41 -16.72
N GLY A 126 -18.08 24.85 -17.76
CA GLY A 126 -17.31 23.95 -18.61
C GLY A 126 -17.61 22.47 -18.42
N ALA A 127 -17.91 21.84 -19.53
CA ALA A 127 -18.10 20.40 -19.62
C ALA A 127 -16.81 19.68 -19.18
N GLY A 128 -16.92 18.96 -18.10
CA GLY A 128 -15.85 18.07 -17.67
C GLY A 128 -15.25 18.46 -16.33
N GLY A 129 -15.41 17.63 -15.35
CA GLY A 129 -14.97 17.72 -13.99
C GLY A 129 -13.63 18.40 -13.73
N LEU A 130 -13.18 18.34 -12.50
CA LEU A 130 -11.89 18.87 -12.07
C LEU A 130 -10.77 18.46 -13.00
N SER A 131 -9.87 19.40 -13.31
CA SER A 131 -8.68 19.08 -14.09
C SER A 131 -7.85 18.03 -13.35
N ASP A 132 -7.06 17.28 -14.08
CA ASP A 132 -6.18 16.24 -13.50
C ASP A 132 -5.27 16.79 -12.40
N LYS A 133 -4.80 18.02 -12.57
CA LYS A 133 -3.96 18.70 -11.57
C LYS A 133 -4.73 19.00 -10.29
N GLU A 134 -5.98 19.41 -10.40
CA GLU A 134 -6.83 19.70 -9.23
C GLU A 134 -7.15 18.44 -8.46
N ILE A 135 -7.47 17.36 -9.15
CA ILE A 135 -7.71 16.04 -8.54
C ILE A 135 -6.46 15.57 -7.81
N THR A 136 -5.32 15.63 -8.45
CA THR A 136 -4.04 15.23 -7.87
C THR A 136 -3.70 16.07 -6.64
N SER A 137 -3.89 17.39 -6.70
CA SER A 137 -3.66 18.28 -5.56
C SER A 137 -4.55 17.97 -4.37
N ARG A 138 -5.83 17.67 -4.61
CA ARG A 138 -6.78 17.32 -3.55
C ARG A 138 -6.43 15.99 -2.90
N VAL A 139 -6.11 14.99 -3.70
CA VAL A 139 -5.68 13.68 -3.21
C VAL A 139 -4.41 13.82 -2.38
N MET A 140 -3.43 14.57 -2.84
CA MET A 140 -2.19 14.82 -2.11
C MET A 140 -2.43 15.54 -0.78
N SER A 141 -3.36 16.52 -0.75
CA SER A 141 -3.77 17.19 0.49
C SER A 141 -4.37 16.22 1.49
N GLU A 142 -5.25 15.32 1.04
CA GLU A 142 -5.86 14.31 1.90
C GLU A 142 -4.84 13.30 2.41
N LEU A 143 -3.89 12.88 1.58
CA LEU A 143 -2.80 12.00 2.00
C LEU A 143 -1.96 12.63 3.10
N LYS A 144 -1.65 13.92 2.99
CA LYS A 144 -0.88 14.65 3.99
C LYS A 144 -1.59 14.77 5.33
N LYS A 145 -2.94 14.76 5.33
CA LYS A 145 -3.73 14.76 6.56
C LYS A 145 -3.75 13.40 7.26
N HIS A 146 -3.73 12.31 6.49
CA HIS A 146 -3.88 10.95 7.00
C HIS A 146 -2.56 10.24 7.26
N PHE A 147 -1.50 10.57 6.52
CA PHE A 147 -0.20 9.93 6.63
C PHE A 147 0.86 10.89 7.13
N ARG A 148 1.78 10.39 7.94
CA ARG A 148 2.90 11.17 8.46
C ARG A 148 3.82 11.63 7.32
N PRO A 149 4.42 12.83 7.42
CA PRO A 149 5.36 13.31 6.39
C PRO A 149 6.54 12.37 6.16
N GLU A 150 7.04 11.72 7.20
CA GLU A 150 8.15 10.76 7.09
C GLU A 150 7.79 9.60 6.16
N PHE A 151 6.55 9.12 6.27
CA PHE A 151 6.06 8.03 5.43
C PHE A 151 5.92 8.47 3.97
N LEU A 152 5.28 9.61 3.73
CA LEU A 152 5.07 10.11 2.37
C LEU A 152 6.38 10.47 1.66
N ASN A 153 7.37 10.96 2.40
CA ASN A 153 8.68 11.31 1.83
C ASN A 153 9.47 10.09 1.35
N ARG A 154 9.13 8.90 1.81
CA ARG A 154 9.78 7.65 1.40
C ARG A 154 9.09 6.98 0.22
N VAL A 155 7.92 7.45 -0.17
CA VAL A 155 7.22 6.95 -1.36
C VAL A 155 7.84 7.60 -2.59
N ASP A 156 8.32 6.78 -3.52
CA ASP A 156 9.00 7.26 -4.72
C ASP A 156 8.04 7.95 -5.69
N GLU A 157 6.84 7.41 -5.84
CA GLU A 157 5.86 7.92 -6.79
C GLU A 157 4.43 7.69 -6.30
N VAL A 158 3.57 8.69 -6.46
CA VAL A 158 2.14 8.59 -6.18
C VAL A 158 1.39 8.67 -7.50
N VAL A 159 0.61 7.63 -7.79
CA VAL A 159 -0.22 7.55 -9.00
C VAL A 159 -1.68 7.68 -8.61
N VAL A 160 -2.37 8.64 -9.20
CA VAL A 160 -3.80 8.86 -8.98
C VAL A 160 -4.58 8.25 -10.14
N PHE A 161 -5.43 7.26 -9.84
CA PHE A 161 -6.30 6.65 -10.82
C PHE A 161 -7.54 7.51 -11.02
N LYS A 162 -7.85 7.77 -12.29
CA LYS A 162 -9.03 8.52 -12.69
C LYS A 162 -10.21 7.58 -12.90
N SER A 163 -11.43 8.15 -12.81
CA SER A 163 -12.63 7.43 -13.24
C SER A 163 -12.52 7.06 -14.71
N LEU A 164 -12.86 5.82 -15.05
CA LEU A 164 -12.86 5.36 -16.42
C LEU A 164 -14.02 6.01 -17.18
N THR A 165 -13.75 6.47 -18.38
CA THR A 165 -14.81 6.94 -19.28
C THR A 165 -15.53 5.74 -19.89
N PRO A 166 -16.80 5.90 -20.36
CA PRO A 166 -17.49 4.80 -21.06
C PRO A 166 -16.70 4.23 -22.25
N GLU A 167 -15.89 5.05 -22.89
CA GLU A 167 -15.04 4.64 -24.03
C GLU A 167 -13.88 3.73 -23.60
N GLN A 168 -13.47 3.80 -22.34
CA GLN A 168 -12.38 3.01 -21.79
C GLN A 168 -12.84 1.68 -21.18
N LEU A 169 -14.15 1.51 -21.07
CA LEU A 169 -14.77 0.28 -20.61
C LEU A 169 -15.02 -0.65 -21.78
#